data_4b7f23c539db1bb3fefbc2fe725ea816
#
_entry.id   4b7f23c539db1bb3fefbc2fe725ea816
#
_cell.length_a   1.000
_cell.length_b   1.000
_cell.length_c   1.000
_cell.angle_alpha   90.00
_cell.angle_beta   90.00
_cell.angle_gamma   90.00
#
_symmetry.space_group_name_H-M   'P 1'
#
loop_
_entity.id
_entity.type
_entity.pdbx_description
1 polymer ?
#
loop_
_entity_poly.entity_id
_entity_poly.type
_entity_poly.pdbx_seq_one_letter_code
_entity_poly.pdbx_strand_id
1 'polypeptide(L)'
;MNQRLYRIDECHPILRAPVLRLVELCEQKLARKLLVTHGFRSVQEQMLIYQKGRTYNREAQVWEVTDEQAVVSKSKPGLSAHNVVTLTGKPASMAVDVIPLRADGAADWAVDENFWDALYELAWKVGLDPLGDPTGSYLAGDKGHFEEPAWKLKLAALECYQPVNQFGGAPV
;
A
#
# COMPACT_ATOMS: atom_id res chain seq x y z
N MET A 1 -10.67 -16.89 11.39
CA MET A 1 -10.26 -15.85 10.42
C MET A 1 -9.11 -16.39 9.60
N ASN A 2 -9.11 -16.26 8.29
CA ASN A 2 -8.01 -16.73 7.44
C ASN A 2 -6.77 -15.87 7.71
N GLN A 3 -5.68 -16.45 8.22
CA GLN A 3 -4.45 -15.74 8.61
C GLN A 3 -3.84 -14.90 7.47
N ARG A 4 -4.12 -15.24 6.21
CA ARG A 4 -3.68 -14.51 5.02
C ARG A 4 -4.33 -13.12 4.85
N LEU A 5 -5.47 -12.89 5.50
CA LEU A 5 -6.30 -11.69 5.31
C LEU A 5 -6.52 -10.92 6.62
N TYR A 6 -5.73 -11.20 7.65
CA TYR A 6 -5.95 -10.62 8.99
C TYR A 6 -5.91 -9.08 9.02
N ARG A 7 -5.22 -8.45 8.06
CA ARG A 7 -5.12 -6.99 7.97
C ARG A 7 -6.19 -6.35 7.08
N ILE A 8 -7.05 -7.12 6.45
CA ILE A 8 -8.13 -6.58 5.59
C ILE A 8 -9.11 -5.73 6.39
N ASP A 9 -9.32 -6.02 7.67
CA ASP A 9 -10.20 -5.28 8.56
C ASP A 9 -9.71 -3.87 8.88
N GLU A 10 -8.43 -3.59 8.63
CA GLU A 10 -7.83 -2.25 8.75
C GLU A 10 -8.12 -1.36 7.54
N CYS A 11 -8.67 -1.93 6.47
CA CYS A 11 -9.03 -1.20 5.25
C CYS A 11 -10.45 -0.65 5.33
N HIS A 12 -10.70 0.43 4.58
CA HIS A 12 -12.05 0.92 4.39
C HIS A 12 -12.93 -0.13 3.69
N PRO A 13 -14.23 -0.25 4.03
CA PRO A 13 -15.12 -1.24 3.41
C PRO A 13 -15.14 -1.22 1.87
N ILE A 14 -15.01 -0.04 1.24
CA ILE A 14 -14.97 0.11 -0.23
C ILE A 14 -13.80 -0.65 -0.87
N LEU A 15 -12.67 -0.75 -0.17
CA LEU A 15 -11.48 -1.45 -0.63
C LEU A 15 -11.54 -2.96 -0.38
N ARG A 16 -12.23 -3.39 0.70
CA ARG A 16 -12.24 -4.80 1.14
C ARG A 16 -12.78 -5.75 0.09
N ALA A 17 -13.93 -5.42 -0.50
CA ALA A 17 -14.58 -6.31 -1.48
C ALA A 17 -13.73 -6.49 -2.75
N PRO A 18 -13.19 -5.44 -3.39
CA PRO A 18 -12.23 -5.59 -4.49
C PRO A 18 -11.00 -6.41 -4.13
N VAL A 19 -10.40 -6.19 -2.94
CA VAL A 19 -9.21 -6.96 -2.50
C VAL A 19 -9.53 -8.43 -2.30
N LEU A 20 -10.64 -8.76 -1.63
CA LEU A 20 -11.08 -10.15 -1.46
C LEU A 20 -11.32 -10.83 -2.82
N ARG A 21 -11.91 -10.09 -3.76
CA ARG A 21 -12.13 -10.60 -5.12
C ARG A 21 -10.82 -10.81 -5.88
N LEU A 22 -9.84 -9.91 -5.72
CA LEU A 22 -8.50 -10.08 -6.30
C LEU A 22 -7.81 -11.33 -5.76
N VAL A 23 -7.85 -11.55 -4.44
CA VAL A 23 -7.27 -12.75 -3.80
C VAL A 23 -7.89 -14.02 -4.35
N GLU A 24 -9.21 -14.06 -4.49
CA GLU A 24 -9.94 -15.20 -5.06
C GLU A 24 -9.55 -15.43 -6.53
N LEU A 25 -9.55 -14.39 -7.35
CA LEU A 25 -9.19 -14.49 -8.77
C LEU A 25 -7.73 -14.91 -8.98
N CYS A 26 -6.80 -14.42 -8.14
CA CYS A 26 -5.42 -14.85 -8.19
C CYS A 26 -5.30 -16.37 -7.93
N GLU A 27 -5.98 -16.89 -6.92
CA GLU A 27 -5.97 -18.33 -6.64
C GLU A 27 -6.59 -19.14 -7.79
N GLN A 28 -7.71 -18.66 -8.36
CA GLN A 28 -8.43 -19.35 -9.45
C GLN A 28 -7.72 -19.29 -10.81
N LYS A 29 -7.12 -18.16 -11.16
CA LYS A 29 -6.59 -17.89 -12.50
C LYS A 29 -5.08 -18.04 -12.62
N LEU A 30 -4.35 -17.74 -11.54
CA LEU A 30 -2.89 -17.77 -11.50
C LEU A 30 -2.36 -18.94 -10.64
N ALA A 31 -3.25 -19.75 -10.03
CA ALA A 31 -2.90 -20.83 -9.13
C ALA A 31 -1.95 -20.41 -7.99
N ARG A 32 -2.07 -19.17 -7.53
CA ARG A 32 -1.25 -18.59 -6.45
C ARG A 32 -2.13 -18.00 -5.37
N LYS A 33 -1.76 -18.22 -4.12
CA LYS A 33 -2.37 -17.57 -2.95
C LYS A 33 -1.69 -16.25 -2.68
N LEU A 34 -2.45 -15.24 -2.29
CA LEU A 34 -1.92 -13.96 -1.83
C LEU A 34 -1.98 -13.86 -0.31
N LEU A 35 -0.98 -13.22 0.29
CA LEU A 35 -0.97 -12.74 1.66
C LEU A 35 -1.11 -11.21 1.64
N VAL A 36 -2.07 -10.67 2.37
CA VAL A 36 -2.14 -9.22 2.65
C VAL A 36 -1.13 -8.93 3.75
N THR A 37 -0.06 -8.24 3.41
CA THR A 37 1.02 -7.91 4.36
C THR A 37 0.76 -6.63 5.13
N HIS A 38 0.15 -5.63 4.47
CA HIS A 38 -0.22 -4.36 5.08
C HIS A 38 -1.60 -3.91 4.61
N GLY A 39 -2.38 -3.39 5.56
CA GLY A 39 -3.54 -2.54 5.33
C GLY A 39 -3.23 -1.15 5.84
N PHE A 40 -3.72 -0.79 7.03
CA PHE A 40 -3.43 0.49 7.66
C PHE A 40 -1.96 0.57 8.12
N ARG A 41 -1.41 1.78 8.00
CA ARG A 41 -0.09 2.17 8.51
C ARG A 41 -0.24 3.48 9.25
N SER A 42 0.20 3.53 10.49
CA SER A 42 0.23 4.79 11.26
C SER A 42 1.18 5.81 10.61
N VAL A 43 1.03 7.09 10.99
CA VAL A 43 1.94 8.15 10.53
C VAL A 43 3.37 7.88 10.97
N GLN A 44 3.56 7.32 12.18
CA GLN A 44 4.87 6.95 12.71
C GLN A 44 5.51 5.82 11.92
N GLU A 45 4.77 4.76 11.61
CA GLU A 45 5.27 3.66 10.76
C GLU A 45 5.61 4.16 9.36
N GLN A 46 4.79 5.05 8.78
CA GLN A 46 5.10 5.67 7.49
C GLN A 46 6.37 6.52 7.56
N MET A 47 6.62 7.23 8.69
CA MET A 47 7.85 7.99 8.89
C MET A 47 9.08 7.08 8.87
N LEU A 48 9.04 5.95 9.59
CA LEU A 48 10.14 4.98 9.63
C LEU A 48 10.48 4.41 8.24
N ILE A 49 9.47 4.24 7.38
CA ILE A 49 9.68 3.79 6.00
C ILE A 49 10.18 4.93 5.12
N TYR A 50 9.63 6.14 5.28
CA TYR A 50 9.99 7.32 4.51
C TYR A 50 11.45 7.76 4.74
N GLN A 51 11.96 7.58 5.95
CA GLN A 51 13.36 7.92 6.31
C GLN A 51 14.39 7.04 5.59
N LYS A 52 14.04 5.84 5.16
CA LYS A 52 14.99 4.95 4.48
C LYS A 52 15.48 5.60 3.19
N GLY A 53 16.80 5.64 3.01
CA GLY A 53 17.48 6.30 1.90
C GLY A 53 17.48 7.84 1.95
N ARG A 54 17.10 8.44 3.10
CA ARG A 54 17.04 9.90 3.28
C ARG A 54 17.76 10.35 4.54
N THR A 55 18.33 11.56 4.47
CA THR A 55 18.90 12.28 5.61
C THR A 55 18.10 13.57 5.83
N TYR A 56 17.84 13.91 7.09
CA TYR A 56 17.12 15.14 7.42
C TYR A 56 18.07 16.34 7.38
N ASN A 57 17.81 17.26 6.46
CA ASN A 57 18.50 18.55 6.40
C ASN A 57 17.81 19.53 7.39
N ARG A 58 18.53 19.85 8.49
CA ARG A 58 17.99 20.70 9.56
C ARG A 58 17.84 22.17 9.15
N GLU A 59 18.67 22.66 8.25
CA GLU A 59 18.64 24.06 7.78
C GLU A 59 17.42 24.26 6.86
N ALA A 60 17.23 23.35 5.91
CA ALA A 60 16.12 23.40 4.97
C ALA A 60 14.81 22.81 5.54
N GLN A 61 14.87 22.14 6.70
CA GLN A 61 13.75 21.41 7.32
C GLN A 61 13.08 20.37 6.40
N VAL A 62 13.88 19.67 5.59
CA VAL A 62 13.40 18.67 4.64
C VAL A 62 14.19 17.37 4.73
N TRP A 63 13.58 16.28 4.29
CA TRP A 63 14.24 15.00 4.06
C TRP A 63 14.78 14.96 2.64
N GLU A 64 16.11 14.83 2.49
CA GLU A 64 16.81 14.74 1.21
C GLU A 64 17.17 13.29 0.92
N VAL A 65 16.97 12.85 -0.33
CA VAL A 65 17.39 11.51 -0.77
C VAL A 65 18.93 11.48 -0.83
N THR A 66 19.54 10.61 -0.06
CA THR A 66 21.00 10.41 0.01
C THR A 66 21.40 9.03 -0.47
N ASP A 67 20.48 8.08 -0.54
CA ASP A 67 20.66 6.74 -1.09
C ASP A 67 19.37 6.31 -1.82
N GLU A 68 19.35 6.46 -3.13
CA GLU A 68 18.18 6.14 -3.97
C GLU A 68 17.80 4.66 -3.90
N GLN A 69 18.78 3.76 -3.73
CA GLN A 69 18.53 2.31 -3.68
C GLN A 69 17.89 1.88 -2.36
N ALA A 70 18.07 2.65 -1.31
CA ALA A 70 17.46 2.41 -0.01
C ALA A 70 16.08 3.08 0.15
N VAL A 71 15.61 3.87 -0.82
CA VAL A 71 14.29 4.51 -0.78
C VAL A 71 13.19 3.46 -0.91
N VAL A 72 12.38 3.30 0.13
CA VAL A 72 11.28 2.32 0.19
C VAL A 72 9.92 2.96 -0.12
N SER A 73 9.73 4.24 0.19
CA SER A 73 8.46 4.94 -0.05
C SER A 73 8.67 6.36 -0.52
N LYS A 74 7.90 6.81 -1.51
CA LYS A 74 7.84 8.22 -1.92
C LYS A 74 6.77 9.02 -1.16
N SER A 75 5.79 8.33 -0.57
CA SER A 75 4.70 8.97 0.17
C SER A 75 5.18 9.49 1.52
N LYS A 76 5.04 10.80 1.74
CA LYS A 76 5.33 11.41 3.05
C LYS A 76 4.38 10.87 4.13
N PRO A 77 4.82 10.85 5.41
CA PRO A 77 3.96 10.51 6.54
C PRO A 77 2.68 11.32 6.56
N GLY A 78 1.54 10.65 6.75
CA GLY A 78 0.21 11.27 6.69
C GLY A 78 -0.34 11.50 5.29
N LEU A 79 0.42 11.23 4.21
CA LEU A 79 -0.03 11.44 2.82
C LEU A 79 -0.16 10.13 2.01
N SER A 80 0.11 8.99 2.62
CA SER A 80 -0.08 7.67 2.00
C SER A 80 -1.55 7.24 2.05
N ALA A 81 -1.98 6.47 1.06
CA ALA A 81 -3.28 5.80 1.08
C ALA A 81 -3.44 4.83 2.27
N HIS A 82 -2.32 4.28 2.77
CA HIS A 82 -2.30 3.47 3.99
C HIS A 82 -2.57 4.26 5.28
N ASN A 83 -2.43 5.60 5.28
CA ASN A 83 -2.59 6.41 6.48
C ASN A 83 -4.03 6.89 6.73
N VAL A 84 -4.98 6.54 5.86
CA VAL A 84 -6.35 7.03 5.97
C VAL A 84 -7.05 6.46 7.20
N VAL A 85 -7.79 7.34 7.89
CA VAL A 85 -8.61 7.02 9.06
C VAL A 85 -10.03 7.56 8.88
N THR A 86 -10.99 6.98 9.59
CA THR A 86 -12.36 7.53 9.71
C THR A 86 -12.33 8.83 10.50
N LEU A 87 -13.42 9.60 10.49
CA LEU A 87 -13.59 10.81 11.33
C LEU A 87 -13.43 10.52 12.83
N THR A 88 -13.61 9.28 13.27
CA THR A 88 -13.39 8.84 14.65
C THR A 88 -11.96 8.35 14.91
N GLY A 89 -11.04 8.46 13.95
CA GLY A 89 -9.65 8.04 14.07
C GLY A 89 -9.39 6.54 13.95
N LYS A 90 -10.37 5.73 13.52
CA LYS A 90 -10.17 4.29 13.29
C LYS A 90 -9.46 4.04 11.94
N PRO A 91 -8.65 2.97 11.83
CA PRO A 91 -8.07 2.55 10.56
C PRO A 91 -9.11 2.44 9.44
N ALA A 92 -8.78 3.03 8.29
CA ALA A 92 -9.61 3.02 7.07
C ALA A 92 -8.71 3.09 5.83
N SER A 93 -7.67 2.24 5.76
CA SER A 93 -6.73 2.24 4.65
C SER A 93 -7.43 2.18 3.30
N MET A 94 -6.96 2.99 2.36
CA MET A 94 -7.37 2.99 0.95
C MET A 94 -6.36 2.23 0.07
N ALA A 95 -5.39 1.55 0.68
CA ALA A 95 -4.43 0.71 0.01
C ALA A 95 -4.16 -0.59 0.79
N VAL A 96 -3.68 -1.59 0.05
CA VAL A 96 -3.15 -2.84 0.60
C VAL A 96 -1.83 -3.17 -0.07
N ASP A 97 -0.91 -3.79 0.70
CA ASP A 97 0.25 -4.47 0.15
C ASP A 97 0.00 -5.97 0.21
N VAL A 98 0.28 -6.67 -0.89
CA VAL A 98 0.15 -8.12 -0.98
C VAL A 98 1.44 -8.77 -1.46
N ILE A 99 1.62 -10.04 -1.10
CA ILE A 99 2.69 -10.87 -1.64
C ILE A 99 2.14 -12.24 -2.00
N PRO A 100 2.54 -12.82 -3.15
CA PRO A 100 2.20 -14.20 -3.47
C PRO A 100 2.89 -15.18 -2.50
N LEU A 101 2.24 -16.30 -2.26
CA LEU A 101 2.78 -17.37 -1.43
C LEU A 101 3.25 -18.54 -2.29
N ARG A 102 4.35 -19.15 -1.89
CA ARG A 102 4.80 -20.44 -2.37
C ARG A 102 3.88 -21.57 -1.87
N ALA A 103 4.05 -22.77 -2.41
CA ALA A 103 3.27 -23.93 -2.01
C ALA A 103 3.45 -24.30 -0.52
N ASP A 104 4.62 -24.01 0.05
CA ASP A 104 4.92 -24.19 1.48
C ASP A 104 4.30 -23.12 2.38
N GLY A 105 3.63 -22.10 1.81
CA GLY A 105 3.02 -20.98 2.52
C GLY A 105 3.95 -19.83 2.81
N ALA A 106 5.23 -19.90 2.45
CA ALA A 106 6.15 -18.80 2.61
C ALA A 106 5.97 -17.73 1.52
N ALA A 107 6.35 -16.48 1.82
CA ALA A 107 6.32 -15.37 0.86
C ALA A 107 7.24 -15.67 -0.33
N ASP A 108 6.72 -15.44 -1.54
CA ASP A 108 7.44 -15.64 -2.80
C ASP A 108 7.93 -14.31 -3.36
N TRP A 109 9.12 -13.89 -2.93
CA TRP A 109 9.76 -12.66 -3.40
C TRP A 109 10.40 -12.79 -4.78
N ALA A 110 10.53 -14.01 -5.31
CA ALA A 110 11.21 -14.32 -6.57
C ALA A 110 10.24 -14.63 -7.71
N VAL A 111 8.95 -14.30 -7.54
CA VAL A 111 7.95 -14.48 -8.60
C VAL A 111 8.31 -13.61 -9.81
N ASP A 112 8.09 -14.15 -11.03
CA ASP A 112 8.44 -13.47 -12.27
C ASP A 112 7.52 -12.29 -12.63
N GLU A 113 7.95 -11.48 -13.60
CA GLU A 113 7.21 -10.30 -14.06
C GLU A 113 5.85 -10.69 -14.67
N ASN A 114 5.75 -11.81 -15.40
CA ASN A 114 4.51 -12.23 -16.03
C ASN A 114 3.41 -12.49 -15.00
N PHE A 115 3.78 -12.93 -13.79
CA PHE A 115 2.82 -13.07 -12.70
C PHE A 115 2.27 -11.70 -12.27
N TRP A 116 3.15 -10.69 -12.11
CA TRP A 116 2.73 -9.35 -11.71
C TRP A 116 1.86 -8.69 -12.77
N ASP A 117 2.22 -8.81 -14.05
CA ASP A 117 1.41 -8.30 -15.16
C ASP A 117 0.01 -8.93 -15.15
N ALA A 118 -0.07 -10.25 -15.00
CA ALA A 118 -1.34 -10.96 -14.91
C ALA A 118 -2.15 -10.54 -13.66
N LEU A 119 -1.48 -10.30 -12.53
CA LEU A 119 -2.13 -9.84 -11.31
C LEU A 119 -2.69 -8.42 -11.45
N TYR A 120 -1.97 -7.52 -12.14
CA TYR A 120 -2.44 -6.17 -12.43
C TYR A 120 -3.68 -6.17 -13.33
N GLU A 121 -3.69 -7.01 -14.36
CA GLU A 121 -4.87 -7.24 -15.19
C GLU A 121 -6.11 -7.67 -14.36
N LEU A 122 -5.90 -8.53 -13.37
CA LEU A 122 -6.97 -8.93 -12.46
C LEU A 122 -7.40 -7.80 -11.52
N ALA A 123 -6.43 -7.00 -11.04
CA ALA A 123 -6.70 -5.86 -10.17
C ALA A 123 -7.58 -4.81 -10.85
N TRP A 124 -7.26 -4.44 -12.10
CA TRP A 124 -8.11 -3.51 -12.87
C TRP A 124 -9.54 -4.05 -13.08
N LYS A 125 -9.70 -5.35 -13.34
CA LYS A 125 -11.01 -5.98 -13.50
C LYS A 125 -11.89 -5.92 -12.23
N VAL A 126 -11.27 -5.83 -11.07
CA VAL A 126 -11.98 -5.68 -9.79
C VAL A 126 -12.05 -4.23 -9.30
N GLY A 127 -11.50 -3.27 -10.06
CA GLY A 127 -11.55 -1.85 -9.74
C GLY A 127 -10.45 -1.38 -8.79
N LEU A 128 -9.33 -2.08 -8.72
CA LEU A 128 -8.13 -1.66 -7.98
C LEU A 128 -7.11 -1.02 -8.92
N ASP A 129 -6.33 -0.08 -8.40
CA ASP A 129 -5.23 0.57 -9.10
C ASP A 129 -3.88 0.00 -8.59
N PRO A 130 -3.12 -0.74 -9.42
CA PRO A 130 -1.80 -1.22 -9.06
C PRO A 130 -0.74 -0.15 -9.32
N LEU A 131 -0.08 0.37 -8.30
CA LEU A 131 1.03 1.34 -8.45
C LEU A 131 2.32 0.74 -9.01
N GLY A 132 2.40 -0.56 -9.12
CA GLY A 132 3.56 -1.24 -9.70
C GLY A 132 3.51 -1.39 -11.22
N ASP A 133 2.40 -1.01 -11.86
CA ASP A 133 2.25 -1.10 -13.31
C ASP A 133 3.28 -0.24 -14.04
N PRO A 134 4.07 -0.82 -14.96
CA PRO A 134 5.07 -0.08 -15.73
C PRO A 134 4.48 0.97 -16.68
N THR A 135 3.20 0.90 -17.02
CA THR A 135 2.50 1.90 -17.85
C THR A 135 1.97 3.08 -17.04
N GLY A 136 1.83 2.91 -15.73
CA GLY A 136 1.39 3.91 -14.77
C GLY A 136 2.58 4.46 -13.99
N SER A 137 3.00 5.59 -14.28
CA SER A 137 4.14 6.42 -13.91
C SER A 137 4.61 6.47 -12.43
N TYR A 138 4.27 5.56 -11.51
CA TYR A 138 4.49 5.88 -10.10
C TYR A 138 5.63 5.18 -9.38
N LEU A 139 5.90 3.92 -9.55
CA LEU A 139 7.04 3.28 -8.86
C LEU A 139 7.39 1.97 -9.56
N ALA A 140 8.28 2.00 -10.53
CA ALA A 140 8.97 0.78 -10.92
C ALA A 140 9.55 0.14 -9.63
N GLY A 141 8.88 -0.90 -9.09
CA GLY A 141 9.35 -1.61 -7.90
C GLY A 141 8.36 -1.83 -6.76
N ASP A 142 7.19 -1.18 -6.71
CA ASP A 142 6.18 -1.44 -5.66
C ASP A 142 5.09 -2.41 -6.14
N LYS A 143 5.54 -3.59 -6.58
CA LYS A 143 4.71 -4.56 -7.28
C LYS A 143 3.53 -5.11 -6.49
N GLY A 144 3.62 -5.10 -5.18
CA GLY A 144 2.57 -5.62 -4.29
C GLY A 144 1.54 -4.60 -3.85
N HIS A 145 1.66 -3.34 -4.24
CA HIS A 145 0.79 -2.26 -3.79
C HIS A 145 -0.45 -2.11 -4.68
N PHE A 146 -1.63 -2.09 -4.06
CA PHE A 146 -2.93 -1.87 -4.73
C PHE A 146 -3.75 -0.88 -3.93
N GLU A 147 -4.37 0.09 -4.60
CA GLU A 147 -5.18 1.11 -3.94
C GLU A 147 -6.56 1.32 -4.59
N GLU A 148 -7.45 1.97 -3.86
CA GLU A 148 -8.72 2.46 -4.36
C GLU A 148 -8.48 3.60 -5.36
N PRO A 149 -8.92 3.49 -6.63
CA PRO A 149 -8.70 4.54 -7.63
C PRO A 149 -9.26 5.89 -7.18
N ALA A 150 -8.46 6.96 -7.37
CA ALA A 150 -8.83 8.33 -7.01
C ALA A 150 -9.31 8.48 -5.54
N TRP A 151 -8.77 7.67 -4.62
CA TRP A 151 -9.19 7.65 -3.21
C TRP A 151 -9.19 9.02 -2.53
N LYS A 152 -8.26 9.92 -2.88
CA LYS A 152 -8.20 11.28 -2.31
C LYS A 152 -9.48 12.08 -2.55
N LEU A 153 -10.10 11.90 -3.71
CA LEU A 153 -11.34 12.58 -4.07
C LEU A 153 -12.56 12.01 -3.34
N LYS A 154 -12.44 10.81 -2.80
CA LYS A 154 -13.51 10.09 -2.12
C LYS A 154 -13.55 10.32 -0.62
N LEU A 155 -12.45 10.80 -0.01
CA LEU A 155 -12.31 10.88 1.45
C LEU A 155 -13.48 11.58 2.15
N ALA A 156 -13.88 12.75 1.67
CA ALA A 156 -14.98 13.50 2.28
C ALA A 156 -16.31 12.75 2.21
N ALA A 157 -16.61 12.12 1.06
CA ALA A 157 -17.84 11.34 0.88
C ALA A 157 -17.85 10.04 1.70
N LEU A 158 -16.67 9.52 2.06
CA LEU A 158 -16.49 8.30 2.85
C LEU A 158 -16.29 8.59 4.35
N GLU A 159 -16.46 9.85 4.78
CA GLU A 159 -16.25 10.29 6.15
C GLU A 159 -14.85 9.90 6.68
N CYS A 160 -13.83 10.04 5.83
CA CYS A 160 -12.45 9.71 6.11
C CYS A 160 -11.55 10.92 5.91
N TYR A 161 -10.36 10.89 6.52
CA TYR A 161 -9.32 11.89 6.31
C TYR A 161 -7.92 11.28 6.43
N GLN A 162 -6.92 12.01 5.94
CA GLN A 162 -5.52 11.72 6.19
C GLN A 162 -5.06 12.50 7.42
N PRO A 163 -4.56 11.82 8.47
CA PRO A 163 -4.01 12.52 9.62
C PRO A 163 -2.73 13.24 9.17
N VAL A 164 -2.80 14.58 9.14
CA VAL A 164 -1.63 15.40 8.84
C VAL A 164 -0.60 15.21 9.95
N ASN A 165 0.65 14.99 9.57
CA ASN A 165 1.74 14.89 10.54
C ASN A 165 1.91 16.24 11.23
N GLN A 166 1.51 16.32 12.51
CA GLN A 166 1.66 17.53 13.33
C GLN A 166 3.14 17.81 13.69
N PHE A 167 4.04 16.90 13.39
CA PHE A 167 5.46 16.97 13.75
C PHE A 167 6.36 17.62 12.68
N GLY A 168 5.82 18.43 11.77
CA GLY A 168 6.60 19.33 10.90
C GLY A 168 7.84 18.72 10.21
N GLY A 169 7.91 17.41 10.04
CA GLY A 169 9.03 16.75 9.35
C GLY A 169 10.31 16.55 10.17
N ALA A 170 10.40 17.05 11.42
CA ALA A 170 11.56 16.81 12.24
C ALA A 170 11.65 15.33 12.72
N PRO A 171 12.86 14.73 12.80
CA PRO A 171 13.04 13.42 13.41
C PRO A 171 12.64 13.49 14.89
N VAL A 172 11.88 12.49 15.34
CA VAL A 172 11.56 12.26 16.76
C VAL A 172 12.78 11.65 17.44
#